data_d781303955365912ef94a9f0a6d67df9
#
_entry.id   d781303955365912ef94a9f0a6d67df9
#
_cell.length_a   1.000
_cell.length_b   1.000
_cell.length_c   1.000
_cell.angle_alpha   90.00
_cell.angle_beta   90.00
_cell.angle_gamma   90.00
#
_symmetry.space_group_name_H-M   'P 1'
#
loop_
_entity.id
_entity.type
_entity.pdbx_description
1 polymer ?
#
loop_
_entity_poly.entity_id
_entity_poly.type
_entity_poly.pdbx_seq_one_letter_code
_entity_poly.pdbx_strand_id
1 'polypeptide(L)'
;DITVKNGVAKNVSYIDITKAKPGDKVVLLADDRRDEGLAFEKWVVTGATVDAENNMTAKFIMPEGNVTAEATYIPCDISIKAVKLTLGNYAVGKKASDISVKIITPDVVDFSYGDTYRCYDEDGVALGGSYVLCYLEGETVKRLGADELIKEGVEYFLEVHIKSDEGYTFLGLKEENVTLDGTAGGAMFMQPNNAVYSFMLTPL
;
A
#
# COMPACT_ATOMS: atom_id res chain seq x y z
N ASP A 1 28.46 -13.88 24.53
CA ASP A 1 28.00 -12.63 23.89
C ASP A 1 27.12 -12.96 22.69
N ILE A 2 26.24 -12.04 22.38
CA ILE A 2 25.30 -12.13 21.20
C ILE A 2 25.56 -10.91 20.34
N THR A 3 25.85 -11.11 19.05
CA THR A 3 25.99 -10.05 18.07
C THR A 3 24.91 -10.25 17.01
N VAL A 4 24.09 -9.21 16.77
CA VAL A 4 23.02 -9.26 15.77
C VAL A 4 23.21 -8.13 14.75
N LYS A 5 23.00 -8.45 13.48
CA LYS A 5 23.01 -7.51 12.37
C LYS A 5 21.64 -7.53 11.68
N ASN A 6 21.12 -6.35 11.36
CA ASN A 6 19.81 -6.15 10.74
C ASN A 6 18.64 -6.67 11.61
N GLY A 7 18.74 -6.50 12.92
CA GLY A 7 17.75 -6.93 13.88
C GLY A 7 18.28 -6.81 15.31
N VAL A 8 17.55 -7.37 16.26
CA VAL A 8 17.88 -7.33 17.69
C VAL A 8 17.71 -8.69 18.34
N ALA A 9 18.48 -8.93 19.42
CA ALA A 9 18.25 -10.06 20.33
C ALA A 9 17.51 -9.58 21.57
N LYS A 10 16.52 -10.35 22.03
CA LYS A 10 15.70 -10.07 23.22
C LYS A 10 15.68 -11.27 24.15
N ASN A 11 15.49 -11.00 25.43
CA ASN A 11 15.16 -12.03 26.41
C ASN A 11 13.67 -12.43 26.32
N VAL A 12 13.23 -13.37 27.14
CA VAL A 12 11.82 -13.84 27.19
C VAL A 12 10.82 -12.76 27.64
N SER A 13 11.29 -11.67 28.22
CA SER A 13 10.47 -10.50 28.57
C SER A 13 10.50 -9.40 27.48
N TYR A 14 11.02 -9.71 26.28
CA TYR A 14 11.16 -8.81 25.14
C TYR A 14 12.03 -7.57 25.39
N ILE A 15 12.98 -7.66 26.34
CA ILE A 15 14.00 -6.62 26.59
C ILE A 15 15.22 -6.92 25.73
N ASP A 16 15.78 -5.89 25.07
CA ASP A 16 16.97 -6.01 24.24
C ASP A 16 18.19 -6.45 25.06
N ILE A 17 18.94 -7.42 24.53
CA ILE A 17 20.11 -7.98 25.17
C ILE A 17 21.25 -8.16 24.16
N THR A 18 22.48 -8.05 24.64
CA THR A 18 23.71 -8.39 23.92
C THR A 18 24.48 -9.55 24.60
N LYS A 19 23.96 -10.05 25.72
CA LYS A 19 24.53 -11.13 26.51
C LYS A 19 23.44 -11.98 27.14
N ALA A 20 23.69 -13.29 27.21
CA ALA A 20 22.83 -14.22 27.94
C ALA A 20 23.71 -15.31 28.58
N LYS A 21 23.21 -16.00 29.59
CA LYS A 21 23.88 -17.15 30.20
C LYS A 21 23.59 -18.40 29.36
N PRO A 22 24.52 -19.37 29.35
CA PRO A 22 24.22 -20.67 28.77
C PRO A 22 22.91 -21.25 29.32
N GLY A 23 22.06 -21.75 28.43
CA GLY A 23 20.75 -22.27 28.76
C GLY A 23 19.62 -21.24 28.72
N ASP A 24 19.89 -19.93 28.68
CA ASP A 24 18.87 -18.90 28.55
C ASP A 24 18.21 -18.96 27.16
N LYS A 25 16.91 -18.71 27.11
CA LYS A 25 16.16 -18.58 25.86
C LYS A 25 16.30 -17.16 25.31
N VAL A 26 16.73 -17.07 24.07
CA VAL A 26 16.91 -15.80 23.33
C VAL A 26 15.92 -15.74 22.16
N VAL A 27 15.36 -14.57 21.93
CA VAL A 27 14.45 -14.26 20.79
C VAL A 27 15.19 -13.32 19.86
N LEU A 28 15.28 -13.66 18.58
CA LEU A 28 15.75 -12.79 17.50
C LEU A 28 14.54 -12.12 16.85
N LEU A 29 14.63 -10.83 16.58
CA LEU A 29 13.67 -10.06 15.79
C LEU A 29 14.42 -9.37 14.67
N ALA A 30 14.08 -9.67 13.41
CA ALA A 30 14.62 -8.98 12.24
C ALA A 30 13.97 -7.60 12.09
N ASP A 31 14.73 -6.65 11.55
CA ASP A 31 14.19 -5.34 11.18
C ASP A 31 13.17 -5.48 10.05
N ASP A 32 12.07 -4.75 10.13
CA ASP A 32 11.15 -4.63 8.99
C ASP A 32 11.69 -3.56 8.04
N ARG A 33 12.15 -3.97 6.85
CA ARG A 33 12.76 -3.10 5.83
C ARG A 33 11.94 -3.02 4.55
N ARG A 34 10.66 -3.35 4.60
CA ARG A 34 9.77 -3.28 3.43
C ARG A 34 9.62 -1.87 2.89
N ASP A 35 9.75 -0.85 3.74
CA ASP A 35 9.77 0.55 3.32
C ASP A 35 11.05 0.94 2.54
N GLU A 36 12.08 0.08 2.58
CA GLU A 36 13.31 0.21 1.80
C GLU A 36 13.29 -0.70 0.55
N GLY A 37 12.18 -1.37 0.25
CA GLY A 37 12.08 -2.34 -0.84
C GLY A 37 12.79 -3.66 -0.54
N LEU A 38 12.86 -4.05 0.73
CA LEU A 38 13.56 -5.25 1.17
C LEU A 38 12.64 -6.13 2.03
N ALA A 39 12.39 -7.36 1.59
CA ALA A 39 11.68 -8.38 2.36
C ALA A 39 12.66 -9.29 3.08
N PHE A 40 12.36 -9.62 4.34
CA PHE A 40 13.15 -10.59 5.10
C PHE A 40 13.19 -11.95 4.37
N GLU A 41 14.39 -12.50 4.22
CA GLU A 41 14.64 -13.83 3.63
C GLU A 41 14.80 -14.88 4.72
N LYS A 42 15.86 -14.76 5.51
CA LYS A 42 16.17 -15.71 6.59
C LYS A 42 17.18 -15.16 7.59
N TRP A 43 17.31 -15.87 8.71
CA TRP A 43 18.41 -15.73 9.64
C TRP A 43 19.62 -16.61 9.24
N VAL A 44 20.81 -16.04 9.24
CA VAL A 44 22.08 -16.76 9.18
C VAL A 44 22.70 -16.70 10.56
N VAL A 45 22.74 -17.84 11.26
CA VAL A 45 23.20 -17.90 12.66
C VAL A 45 24.41 -18.80 12.79
N THR A 46 25.41 -18.29 13.50
CA THR A 46 26.65 -19.06 13.85
C THR A 46 26.76 -19.18 15.36
N GLY A 47 27.08 -20.37 15.83
CA GLY A 47 27.23 -20.68 17.26
C GLY A 47 25.95 -21.19 17.91
N ALA A 48 24.78 -21.10 17.28
CA ALA A 48 23.54 -21.67 17.79
C ALA A 48 22.65 -22.18 16.65
N THR A 49 21.65 -23.00 16.99
CA THR A 49 20.59 -23.42 16.07
C THR A 49 19.30 -22.69 16.45
N VAL A 50 18.64 -22.06 15.49
CA VAL A 50 17.34 -21.38 15.67
C VAL A 50 16.18 -22.30 15.30
N ASP A 51 15.02 -22.04 15.90
CA ASP A 51 13.80 -22.84 15.70
C ASP A 51 13.08 -22.54 14.38
N ALA A 52 13.26 -21.33 13.83
CA ALA A 52 12.55 -20.84 12.65
C ALA A 52 13.39 -19.83 11.86
N GLU A 53 14.38 -20.33 11.10
CA GLU A 53 15.30 -19.45 10.34
C GLU A 53 14.62 -18.57 9.30
N ASN A 54 13.48 -18.99 8.72
CA ASN A 54 12.74 -18.28 7.68
C ASN A 54 11.65 -17.34 8.23
N ASN A 55 11.57 -17.15 9.55
CA ASN A 55 10.65 -16.22 10.18
C ASN A 55 11.39 -15.00 10.74
N MET A 56 10.82 -13.81 10.60
CA MET A 56 11.36 -12.58 11.19
C MET A 56 11.62 -12.73 12.70
N THR A 57 10.82 -13.55 13.36
CA THR A 57 11.02 -13.93 14.78
C THR A 57 11.53 -15.36 14.85
N ALA A 58 12.73 -15.54 15.40
CA ALA A 58 13.32 -16.85 15.65
C ALA A 58 13.81 -16.95 17.09
N LYS A 59 14.03 -18.15 17.59
CA LYS A 59 14.47 -18.40 18.97
C LYS A 59 15.59 -19.41 19.00
N PHE A 60 16.48 -19.26 19.99
CA PHE A 60 17.50 -20.24 20.27
C PHE A 60 17.76 -20.35 21.77
N ILE A 61 18.44 -21.41 22.18
CA ILE A 61 18.98 -21.57 23.55
C ILE A 61 20.45 -21.14 23.51
N MET A 62 20.82 -20.22 24.39
CA MET A 62 22.17 -19.69 24.46
C MET A 62 23.16 -20.82 24.76
N PRO A 63 24.19 -21.05 23.90
CA PRO A 63 25.27 -22.02 24.17
C PRO A 63 26.33 -21.43 25.12
N GLU A 64 27.38 -22.21 25.43
CA GLU A 64 28.53 -21.71 26.21
C GLU A 64 29.37 -20.68 25.44
N GLY A 65 29.29 -20.67 24.10
CA GLY A 65 30.07 -19.80 23.22
C GLY A 65 29.34 -18.51 22.83
N ASN A 66 29.99 -17.73 21.97
CA ASN A 66 29.38 -16.56 21.34
C ASN A 66 28.44 -16.97 20.21
N VAL A 67 27.39 -16.17 20.02
CA VAL A 67 26.42 -16.31 18.91
C VAL A 67 26.47 -15.08 18.06
N THR A 68 26.54 -15.26 16.75
CA THR A 68 26.30 -14.20 15.76
C THR A 68 25.08 -14.54 14.92
N ALA A 69 24.21 -13.56 14.69
CA ALA A 69 23.02 -13.70 13.88
C ALA A 69 22.94 -12.54 12.90
N GLU A 70 22.63 -12.81 11.64
CA GLU A 70 22.40 -11.82 10.62
C GLU A 70 21.07 -12.11 9.92
N ALA A 71 20.17 -11.13 9.90
CA ALA A 71 18.98 -11.19 9.05
C ALA A 71 19.37 -10.82 7.62
N THR A 72 19.02 -11.67 6.65
CA THR A 72 19.22 -11.44 5.21
C THR A 72 17.91 -11.00 4.56
N TYR A 73 18.03 -10.28 3.45
CA TYR A 73 16.89 -9.68 2.75
C TYR A 73 17.01 -9.88 1.25
N ILE A 74 15.86 -9.93 0.60
CA ILE A 74 15.74 -9.95 -0.86
C ILE A 74 14.94 -8.72 -1.31
N PRO A 75 15.15 -8.23 -2.55
CA PRO A 75 14.34 -7.15 -3.10
C PRO A 75 12.85 -7.47 -3.09
N CYS A 76 12.02 -6.48 -2.75
CA CYS A 76 10.57 -6.56 -2.85
C CYS A 76 10.01 -5.18 -3.23
N ASP A 77 8.73 -5.15 -3.66
CA ASP A 77 8.05 -3.90 -3.94
C ASP A 77 7.84 -3.08 -2.67
N ILE A 78 8.03 -1.76 -2.79
CA ILE A 78 7.81 -0.80 -1.71
C ILE A 78 6.32 -0.58 -1.53
N SER A 79 5.81 -0.76 -0.30
CA SER A 79 4.40 -0.53 0.00
C SER A 79 4.06 0.96 0.02
N ILE A 80 3.11 1.39 -0.83
CA ILE A 80 2.52 2.72 -0.79
C ILE A 80 1.66 2.83 0.48
N LYS A 81 1.91 3.83 1.33
CA LYS A 81 1.23 3.98 2.63
C LYS A 81 0.04 4.92 2.57
N ALA A 82 0.02 5.85 1.61
CA ALA A 82 -1.07 6.79 1.43
C ALA A 82 -1.15 7.23 -0.03
N VAL A 83 -2.38 7.52 -0.50
CA VAL A 83 -2.66 8.17 -1.78
C VAL A 83 -3.56 9.37 -1.50
N LYS A 84 -3.10 10.56 -1.81
CA LYS A 84 -3.88 11.78 -1.68
C LYS A 84 -4.19 12.33 -3.05
N LEU A 85 -5.48 12.53 -3.30
CA LEU A 85 -6.02 13.05 -4.54
C LEU A 85 -6.62 14.44 -4.32
N THR A 86 -6.65 15.22 -5.38
CA THR A 86 -7.41 16.49 -5.43
C THR A 86 -8.31 16.49 -6.63
N LEU A 87 -9.48 17.18 -6.46
CA LEU A 87 -10.48 17.38 -7.48
C LEU A 87 -10.52 18.88 -7.86
N GLY A 88 -10.42 19.18 -9.14
CA GLY A 88 -10.55 20.54 -9.65
C GLY A 88 -11.62 20.64 -10.74
N ASN A 89 -12.13 21.86 -10.95
CA ASN A 89 -13.12 22.20 -11.99
C ASN A 89 -14.47 21.47 -11.90
N TYR A 90 -14.82 20.86 -10.77
CA TYR A 90 -16.10 20.22 -10.55
C TYR A 90 -17.18 21.30 -10.34
N ALA A 91 -17.95 21.58 -11.38
CA ALA A 91 -19.00 22.63 -11.36
C ALA A 91 -20.11 22.32 -12.36
N VAL A 92 -21.35 22.82 -12.08
CA VAL A 92 -22.47 22.72 -12.99
C VAL A 92 -22.14 23.35 -14.36
N GLY A 93 -22.53 22.65 -15.42
CA GLY A 93 -22.29 23.08 -16.80
C GLY A 93 -20.91 22.81 -17.36
N LYS A 94 -20.02 22.24 -16.58
CA LYS A 94 -18.74 21.70 -17.08
C LYS A 94 -18.94 20.31 -17.67
N LYS A 95 -18.15 19.95 -18.68
CA LYS A 95 -18.09 18.58 -19.18
C LYS A 95 -17.43 17.67 -18.14
N ALA A 96 -17.82 16.41 -18.12
CA ALA A 96 -17.19 15.43 -17.25
C ALA A 96 -15.65 15.32 -17.49
N SER A 97 -15.21 15.46 -18.74
CA SER A 97 -13.78 15.46 -19.10
C SER A 97 -13.02 16.74 -18.74
N ASP A 98 -13.72 17.84 -18.38
CA ASP A 98 -13.09 19.11 -18.01
C ASP A 98 -12.69 19.15 -16.52
N ILE A 99 -13.21 18.24 -15.70
CA ILE A 99 -12.74 18.13 -14.31
C ILE A 99 -11.30 17.61 -14.29
N SER A 100 -10.55 17.98 -13.27
CA SER A 100 -9.17 17.49 -13.08
C SER A 100 -9.07 16.65 -11.82
N VAL A 101 -8.51 15.48 -11.94
CA VAL A 101 -8.17 14.60 -10.80
C VAL A 101 -6.67 14.39 -10.81
N LYS A 102 -6.02 14.64 -9.68
CA LYS A 102 -4.58 14.51 -9.53
C LYS A 102 -4.23 13.76 -8.27
N ILE A 103 -3.24 12.89 -8.34
CA ILE A 103 -2.51 12.45 -7.15
C ILE A 103 -1.54 13.57 -6.76
N ILE A 104 -1.48 13.86 -5.47
CA ILE A 104 -0.49 14.79 -4.88
C ILE A 104 0.42 14.10 -3.86
N THR A 105 0.18 12.83 -3.58
CA THR A 105 1.01 11.98 -2.73
C THR A 105 0.81 10.52 -3.17
N PRO A 106 1.87 9.72 -3.42
CA PRO A 106 3.29 10.00 -3.16
C PRO A 106 3.94 11.00 -4.13
N ASP A 107 3.48 11.06 -5.38
CA ASP A 107 3.99 11.97 -6.41
C ASP A 107 2.85 12.69 -7.13
N VAL A 108 3.16 13.77 -7.87
CA VAL A 108 2.14 14.51 -8.61
C VAL A 108 1.89 13.83 -9.94
N VAL A 109 0.67 13.28 -10.11
CA VAL A 109 0.23 12.61 -11.34
C VAL A 109 -1.14 13.16 -11.76
N ASP A 110 -1.25 13.58 -13.01
CA ASP A 110 -2.53 13.97 -13.64
C ASP A 110 -3.25 12.73 -14.16
N PHE A 111 -4.53 12.62 -13.89
CA PHE A 111 -5.37 11.54 -14.38
C PHE A 111 -6.17 11.98 -15.62
N SER A 112 -6.39 11.06 -16.54
CA SER A 112 -7.27 11.27 -17.68
C SER A 112 -8.69 10.79 -17.38
N TYR A 113 -9.68 11.44 -18.01
CA TYR A 113 -11.06 10.95 -18.01
C TYR A 113 -11.13 9.66 -18.83
N GLY A 114 -11.69 8.61 -18.26
CA GLY A 114 -11.78 7.32 -18.93
C GLY A 114 -12.64 6.31 -18.18
N ASP A 115 -12.96 5.22 -18.85
CA ASP A 115 -13.76 4.15 -18.26
C ASP A 115 -12.89 3.29 -17.31
N THR A 116 -13.18 3.33 -16.02
CA THR A 116 -12.47 2.56 -14.99
C THR A 116 -12.61 1.04 -15.15
N TYR A 117 -13.61 0.56 -15.88
CA TYR A 117 -13.79 -0.88 -16.17
C TYR A 117 -12.86 -1.43 -17.25
N ARG A 118 -12.21 -0.55 -18.02
CA ARG A 118 -11.19 -0.93 -19.01
C ARG A 118 -9.77 -0.71 -18.51
N CYS A 119 -9.59 -0.70 -17.21
CA CYS A 119 -8.29 -0.52 -16.59
C CYS A 119 -7.35 -1.71 -16.77
N TYR A 120 -7.88 -2.80 -17.29
CA TYR A 120 -7.12 -3.97 -17.71
C TYR A 120 -7.33 -4.13 -19.22
N ASP A 121 -6.25 -4.24 -19.97
CA ASP A 121 -6.32 -4.78 -21.31
C ASP A 121 -6.56 -6.31 -21.24
N GLU A 122 -6.69 -6.97 -22.38
CA GLU A 122 -6.92 -8.41 -22.48
C GLU A 122 -5.79 -9.24 -21.85
N ASP A 123 -4.60 -8.64 -21.67
CA ASP A 123 -3.43 -9.24 -21.04
C ASP A 123 -3.33 -8.91 -19.52
N GLY A 124 -4.29 -8.18 -18.97
CA GLY A 124 -4.32 -7.79 -17.54
C GLY A 124 -3.40 -6.62 -17.20
N VAL A 125 -2.93 -5.87 -18.19
CA VAL A 125 -2.07 -4.69 -17.99
C VAL A 125 -2.92 -3.47 -17.67
N ALA A 126 -2.66 -2.82 -16.55
CA ALA A 126 -3.38 -1.62 -16.16
C ALA A 126 -2.99 -0.41 -17.01
N LEU A 127 -4.00 0.32 -17.47
CA LEU A 127 -3.89 1.49 -18.32
C LEU A 127 -3.76 2.78 -17.50
N GLY A 128 -2.72 2.97 -16.72
CA GLY A 128 -2.43 4.22 -16.02
C GLY A 128 -3.58 4.75 -15.13
N GLY A 129 -3.41 5.91 -14.53
CA GLY A 129 -4.43 6.54 -13.71
C GLY A 129 -5.59 7.13 -14.54
N SER A 130 -6.82 6.76 -14.23
CA SER A 130 -8.01 7.28 -14.88
C SER A 130 -9.12 7.52 -13.86
N TYR A 131 -10.11 8.33 -14.23
CA TYR A 131 -11.31 8.57 -13.42
C TYR A 131 -12.55 8.64 -14.30
N VAL A 132 -13.69 8.37 -13.71
CA VAL A 132 -15.00 8.56 -14.33
C VAL A 132 -16.00 9.13 -13.32
N LEU A 133 -16.86 10.02 -13.77
CA LEU A 133 -17.95 10.56 -12.99
C LEU A 133 -19.19 9.68 -13.16
N CYS A 134 -19.74 9.22 -12.04
CA CYS A 134 -20.90 8.34 -12.00
C CYS A 134 -22.06 8.98 -11.23
N TYR A 135 -23.28 8.52 -11.47
CA TYR A 135 -24.50 8.89 -10.75
C TYR A 135 -25.47 7.71 -10.69
N LEU A 136 -26.46 7.80 -9.80
CA LEU A 136 -27.52 6.80 -9.71
C LEU A 136 -28.74 7.24 -10.51
N GLU A 137 -29.25 6.36 -11.38
CA GLU A 137 -30.56 6.48 -12.01
C GLU A 137 -31.44 5.35 -11.44
N GLY A 138 -32.23 5.67 -10.42
CA GLY A 138 -32.86 4.66 -9.57
C GLY A 138 -31.81 3.85 -8.81
N GLU A 139 -31.81 2.52 -8.99
CA GLU A 139 -30.80 1.61 -8.40
C GLU A 139 -29.62 1.30 -9.34
N THR A 140 -29.59 1.92 -10.51
CA THR A 140 -28.57 1.62 -11.53
C THR A 140 -27.49 2.69 -11.54
N VAL A 141 -26.23 2.25 -11.44
CA VAL A 141 -25.08 3.14 -11.64
C VAL A 141 -24.96 3.48 -13.12
N LYS A 142 -24.93 4.76 -13.41
CA LYS A 142 -24.68 5.32 -14.74
C LYS A 142 -23.38 6.11 -14.73
N ARG A 143 -22.66 6.05 -15.84
CA ARG A 143 -21.46 6.85 -16.07
C ARG A 143 -21.82 8.05 -16.91
N LEU A 144 -21.32 9.21 -16.49
CA LEU A 144 -21.42 10.41 -17.29
C LEU A 144 -20.46 10.29 -18.48
N GLY A 145 -20.94 10.56 -19.68
CA GLY A 145 -20.09 10.58 -20.87
C GLY A 145 -19.09 11.74 -20.82
N ALA A 146 -17.93 11.60 -21.45
CA ALA A 146 -16.85 12.60 -21.40
C ALA A 146 -17.32 14.02 -21.78
N ASP A 147 -18.19 14.11 -22.79
CA ASP A 147 -18.75 15.37 -23.31
C ASP A 147 -20.08 15.79 -22.65
N GLU A 148 -20.64 14.96 -21.75
CA GLU A 148 -21.86 15.30 -21.03
C GLU A 148 -21.58 16.32 -19.93
N LEU A 149 -22.59 17.19 -19.72
CA LEU A 149 -22.49 18.28 -18.75
C LEU A 149 -22.90 17.80 -17.34
N ILE A 150 -22.19 18.26 -16.35
CA ILE A 150 -22.54 18.14 -14.93
C ILE A 150 -23.80 18.97 -14.69
N LYS A 151 -24.82 18.37 -14.07
CA LYS A 151 -26.14 18.96 -13.82
C LYS A 151 -26.32 19.33 -12.36
N GLU A 152 -27.04 20.41 -12.10
CA GLU A 152 -27.44 20.80 -10.75
C GLU A 152 -28.41 19.76 -10.13
N GLY A 153 -28.28 19.51 -8.84
CA GLY A 153 -29.16 18.62 -8.09
C GLY A 153 -28.97 17.12 -8.36
N VAL A 154 -27.95 16.72 -9.12
CA VAL A 154 -27.58 15.33 -9.32
C VAL A 154 -26.46 14.99 -8.34
N GLU A 155 -26.64 13.89 -7.60
CA GLU A 155 -25.59 13.35 -6.72
C GLU A 155 -24.62 12.53 -7.55
N TYR A 156 -23.41 13.02 -7.67
CA TYR A 156 -22.33 12.34 -8.37
C TYR A 156 -21.38 11.68 -7.39
N PHE A 157 -20.77 10.58 -7.83
CA PHE A 157 -19.60 10.01 -7.21
C PHE A 157 -18.49 9.81 -8.25
N LEU A 158 -17.27 9.93 -7.80
CA LEU A 158 -16.08 9.79 -8.62
C LEU A 158 -15.50 8.39 -8.43
N GLU A 159 -15.41 7.60 -9.48
CA GLU A 159 -14.58 6.39 -9.51
C GLU A 159 -13.20 6.78 -10.00
N VAL A 160 -12.18 6.44 -9.21
CA VAL A 160 -10.77 6.69 -9.54
C VAL A 160 -10.04 5.36 -9.59
N HIS A 161 -9.38 5.13 -10.71
CA HIS A 161 -8.50 4.00 -10.90
C HIS A 161 -7.05 4.45 -10.76
N ILE A 162 -6.32 3.80 -9.87
CA ILE A 162 -4.90 4.09 -9.62
C ILE A 162 -4.04 2.85 -9.89
N LYS A 163 -2.87 3.08 -10.45
CA LYS A 163 -1.85 2.07 -10.71
C LYS A 163 -0.56 2.47 -9.98
N SER A 164 0.11 1.50 -9.37
CA SER A 164 1.47 1.72 -8.86
C SER A 164 2.50 1.61 -10.00
N ASP A 165 3.58 2.37 -9.87
CA ASP A 165 4.75 2.22 -10.73
C ASP A 165 5.49 0.91 -10.41
N GLU A 166 6.40 0.52 -11.32
CA GLU A 166 7.28 -0.63 -11.11
C GLU A 166 8.11 -0.45 -9.82
N GLY A 167 8.20 -1.50 -9.03
CA GLY A 167 8.87 -1.47 -7.73
C GLY A 167 8.01 -0.97 -6.57
N TYR A 168 6.71 -0.66 -6.80
CA TYR A 168 5.77 -0.23 -5.78
C TYR A 168 4.51 -1.11 -5.74
N THR A 169 3.88 -1.20 -4.58
CA THR A 169 2.67 -2.00 -4.39
C THR A 169 1.67 -1.33 -3.44
N PHE A 170 0.38 -1.59 -3.66
CA PHE A 170 -0.70 -1.20 -2.75
C PHE A 170 -0.95 -2.21 -1.62
N LEU A 171 -0.16 -3.30 -1.55
CA LEU A 171 -0.27 -4.23 -0.43
C LEU A 171 -0.03 -3.52 0.91
N GLY A 172 -1.03 -3.61 1.81
CA GLY A 172 -1.00 -2.94 3.10
C GLY A 172 -1.43 -1.47 3.08
N LEU A 173 -1.81 -0.90 1.93
CA LEU A 173 -2.49 0.39 1.86
C LEU A 173 -3.86 0.25 2.51
N LYS A 174 -4.14 1.10 3.50
CA LYS A 174 -5.44 1.13 4.17
C LYS A 174 -6.38 2.09 3.47
N GLU A 175 -7.66 1.73 3.46
CA GLU A 175 -8.72 2.49 2.80
C GLU A 175 -8.78 3.95 3.31
N GLU A 176 -8.66 4.15 4.62
CA GLU A 176 -8.66 5.48 5.23
C GLU A 176 -7.49 6.38 4.79
N ASN A 177 -6.44 5.81 4.21
CA ASN A 177 -5.26 6.53 3.71
C ASN A 177 -5.36 6.91 2.22
N VAL A 178 -6.48 6.57 1.57
CA VAL A 178 -6.78 7.01 0.20
C VAL A 178 -7.85 8.10 0.26
N THR A 179 -7.47 9.34 0.00
CA THR A 179 -8.35 10.49 0.21
C THR A 179 -8.47 11.36 -1.03
N LEU A 180 -9.66 11.93 -1.26
CA LEU A 180 -9.93 13.00 -2.21
C LEU A 180 -10.27 14.27 -1.42
N ASP A 181 -9.47 15.32 -1.57
CA ASP A 181 -9.59 16.57 -0.82
C ASP A 181 -9.74 16.37 0.70
N GLY A 182 -9.04 15.34 1.23
CA GLY A 182 -9.05 14.97 2.64
C GLY A 182 -10.18 14.03 3.06
N THR A 183 -11.13 13.71 2.20
CA THR A 183 -12.21 12.75 2.48
C THR A 183 -11.81 11.35 2.01
N ALA A 184 -11.91 10.34 2.88
CA ALA A 184 -11.60 8.97 2.53
C ALA A 184 -12.59 8.41 1.51
N GLY A 185 -12.07 7.63 0.54
CA GLY A 185 -12.86 6.90 -0.43
C GLY A 185 -13.21 5.50 0.03
N GLY A 186 -14.18 4.87 -0.59
CA GLY A 186 -14.48 3.44 -0.46
C GLY A 186 -13.72 2.63 -1.50
N ALA A 187 -13.00 1.58 -1.08
CA ALA A 187 -12.33 0.67 -2.00
C ALA A 187 -13.36 -0.22 -2.68
N MET A 188 -13.44 -0.14 -4.00
CA MET A 188 -14.27 -1.03 -4.83
C MET A 188 -13.50 -2.28 -5.24
N PHE A 189 -12.18 -2.11 -5.44
CA PHE A 189 -11.29 -3.17 -5.89
C PHE A 189 -9.86 -2.84 -5.49
N MET A 190 -9.09 -3.83 -5.05
CA MET A 190 -7.68 -3.66 -4.72
C MET A 190 -6.88 -4.91 -5.07
N GLN A 191 -5.80 -4.70 -5.83
CA GLN A 191 -4.75 -5.66 -6.12
C GLN A 191 -3.38 -5.06 -5.78
N PRO A 192 -2.30 -5.84 -5.79
CA PRO A 192 -0.97 -5.32 -5.46
C PRO A 192 -0.57 -4.05 -6.23
N ASN A 193 -0.94 -3.96 -7.52
CA ASN A 193 -0.48 -2.88 -8.39
C ASN A 193 -1.62 -2.03 -8.98
N ASN A 194 -2.87 -2.35 -8.63
CA ASN A 194 -4.06 -1.67 -9.14
C ASN A 194 -5.12 -1.54 -8.07
N ALA A 195 -5.78 -0.40 -8.02
CA ALA A 195 -6.92 -0.21 -7.14
C ALA A 195 -7.95 0.74 -7.75
N VAL A 196 -9.22 0.51 -7.42
CA VAL A 196 -10.34 1.38 -7.77
C VAL A 196 -11.00 1.86 -6.50
N TYR A 197 -11.14 3.18 -6.37
CA TYR A 197 -11.78 3.85 -5.25
C TYR A 197 -12.98 4.66 -5.72
N SER A 198 -14.01 4.70 -4.89
CA SER A 198 -15.18 5.55 -5.08
C SER A 198 -15.24 6.65 -4.04
N PHE A 199 -15.52 7.88 -4.46
CA PHE A 199 -15.64 9.05 -3.61
C PHE A 199 -16.98 9.73 -3.86
N MET A 200 -17.82 9.86 -2.82
CA MET A 200 -19.02 10.67 -2.90
C MET A 200 -18.65 12.14 -3.02
N LEU A 201 -19.21 12.83 -4.01
CA LEU A 201 -18.96 14.25 -4.22
C LEU A 201 -20.05 15.08 -3.52
N THR A 202 -19.67 16.27 -3.07
CA THR A 202 -20.66 17.23 -2.55
C THR A 202 -21.61 17.62 -3.68
N PRO A 203 -22.95 17.56 -3.49
CA PRO A 203 -23.91 18.03 -4.49
C PRO A 203 -23.67 19.48 -4.86
N LEU A 204 -23.89 19.82 -6.13
CA LEU A 204 -23.75 21.17 -6.71
C LEU A 204 -25.10 21.87 -6.83
#